data_2ca40d1f29d2f2c380931b0ba9f5250e
#
_entry.id   2ca40d1f29d2f2c380931b0ba9f5250e
#
_cell.length_a   1.000
_cell.length_b   1.000
_cell.length_c   1.000
_cell.angle_alpha   90.00
_cell.angle_beta   90.00
_cell.angle_gamma   90.00
#
_symmetry.space_group_name_H-M   'P 1'
#
loop_
_entity.id
_entity.type
_entity.pdbx_description
1 polymer ?
#
loop_
_entity_poly.entity_id
_entity_poly.type
_entity_poly.pdbx_seq_one_letter_code
_entity_poly.pdbx_strand_id
1 'polypeptide(L)'
;ATELLTRHLNSVCPTRFATNSIFTNARLPAGGALPSNWVAVQPYESVRNAVDNVSGSIGYEGPDGVDLSDNSKIARVNGLLPTLANRVIAVRSVAPPGVAADRADPSKWIPVFVNPNAGYSIVGYTNFVFGQCYKDATVAADLRAFLTQHYGGTTTNRAVADHRFVPLVASWKSAIMSAFITGTSENLAINNPSVCNGKGRP
;
A
#
# COMPACT_ATOMS: atom_id res chain seq x y z
N ALA A 1 6.29 0.99 -4.82
CA ALA A 1 7.54 0.96 -4.02
C ALA A 1 8.20 2.34 -3.95
N THR A 2 8.43 3.02 -5.08
CA THR A 2 9.20 4.28 -5.14
C THR A 2 8.64 5.37 -4.22
N GLU A 3 7.34 5.63 -4.25
CA GLU A 3 6.74 6.68 -3.41
C GLU A 3 6.87 6.37 -1.91
N LEU A 4 6.77 5.11 -1.50
CA LEU A 4 6.95 4.72 -0.10
C LEU A 4 8.38 4.99 0.37
N LEU A 5 9.36 4.62 -0.46
CA LEU A 5 10.77 4.91 -0.16
C LEU A 5 11.05 6.41 -0.12
N THR A 6 10.61 7.17 -1.12
CA THR A 6 10.87 8.62 -1.19
C THR A 6 10.16 9.39 -0.09
N ARG A 7 8.99 8.93 0.37
CA ARG A 7 8.29 9.49 1.53
C ARG A 7 9.09 9.28 2.82
N HIS A 8 9.64 8.09 3.02
CA HIS A 8 10.55 7.83 4.13
C HIS A 8 11.80 8.72 4.05
N LEU A 9 12.46 8.77 2.87
CA LEU A 9 13.63 9.61 2.65
C LEU A 9 13.35 11.10 2.87
N ASN A 10 12.20 11.59 2.42
CA ASN A 10 11.77 12.96 2.69
C ASN A 10 11.58 13.22 4.20
N SER A 11 11.02 12.26 4.93
CA SER A 11 10.83 12.40 6.38
C SER A 11 12.15 12.49 7.15
N VAL A 12 13.19 11.76 6.74
CA VAL A 12 14.48 11.71 7.44
C VAL A 12 15.51 12.68 6.87
N CYS A 13 15.39 13.05 5.60
CA CYS A 13 16.31 13.94 4.88
C CYS A 13 15.55 14.94 3.98
N PRO A 14 14.71 15.84 4.54
CA PRO A 14 13.80 16.68 3.74
C PRO A 14 14.51 17.68 2.82
N THR A 15 15.77 18.03 3.12
CA THR A 15 16.59 18.89 2.24
C THR A 15 17.20 18.17 1.05
N ARG A 16 17.13 16.84 1.02
CA ARG A 16 17.74 16.00 -0.02
C ARG A 16 16.70 15.27 -0.86
N PHE A 17 15.53 15.02 -0.30
CA PHE A 17 14.48 14.26 -0.96
C PHE A 17 13.11 14.91 -0.77
N ALA A 18 12.31 14.89 -1.85
CA ALA A 18 10.87 15.13 -1.83
C ALA A 18 10.14 13.79 -1.99
N THR A 19 8.90 13.69 -1.53
CA THR A 19 8.03 12.54 -1.85
C THR A 19 7.66 12.57 -3.33
N ASN A 20 7.98 11.52 -4.07
CA ASN A 20 7.64 11.40 -5.49
C ASN A 20 7.54 9.93 -5.91
N SER A 21 6.66 9.61 -6.85
CA SER A 21 6.54 8.28 -7.44
C SER A 21 7.63 7.97 -8.48
N ILE A 22 8.38 8.99 -8.94
CA ILE A 22 9.52 8.87 -9.83
C ILE A 22 10.78 9.23 -9.03
N PHE A 23 11.69 8.27 -8.85
CA PHE A 23 12.85 8.44 -7.96
C PHE A 23 13.77 9.60 -8.38
N THR A 24 13.99 9.77 -9.68
CA THR A 24 14.81 10.86 -10.21
C THR A 24 14.26 12.25 -9.85
N ASN A 25 12.94 12.38 -9.74
CA ASN A 25 12.27 13.62 -9.37
C ASN A 25 12.21 13.84 -7.85
N ALA A 26 12.41 12.79 -7.07
CA ALA A 26 12.43 12.88 -5.62
C ALA A 26 13.71 13.52 -5.07
N ARG A 27 14.79 13.50 -5.81
CA ARG A 27 16.08 14.08 -5.39
C ARG A 27 16.05 15.61 -5.47
N LEU A 28 16.62 16.27 -4.46
CA LEU A 28 16.71 17.74 -4.42
C LEU A 28 18.17 18.21 -4.58
N PRO A 29 18.43 19.30 -5.31
CA PRO A 29 17.45 19.98 -6.15
C PRO A 29 16.98 19.12 -7.31
N ALA A 30 15.73 19.30 -7.71
CA ALA A 30 15.16 18.58 -8.85
C ALA A 30 15.91 18.90 -10.15
N GLY A 31 16.01 17.91 -11.05
CA GLY A 31 16.62 18.07 -12.38
C GLY A 31 18.16 17.99 -12.41
N GLY A 32 18.84 17.76 -11.30
CA GLY A 32 20.29 17.51 -11.31
C GLY A 32 20.61 16.15 -11.95
N ALA A 33 21.79 16.06 -12.60
CA ALA A 33 22.28 14.79 -13.12
C ALA A 33 22.37 13.74 -12.00
N LEU A 34 21.92 12.52 -12.31
CA LEU A 34 22.10 11.38 -11.39
C LEU A 34 23.57 10.99 -11.34
N PRO A 35 24.08 10.54 -10.18
CA PRO A 35 25.37 9.90 -10.12
C PRO A 35 25.45 8.73 -11.11
N SER A 36 26.60 8.54 -11.74
CA SER A 36 26.79 7.52 -12.77
C SER A 36 26.61 6.07 -12.28
N ASN A 37 26.70 5.87 -10.97
CA ASN A 37 26.47 4.57 -10.33
C ASN A 37 24.99 4.33 -9.95
N TRP A 38 24.07 5.23 -10.30
CA TRP A 38 22.64 5.02 -10.15
C TRP A 38 22.06 4.44 -11.43
N VAL A 39 21.49 3.25 -11.33
CA VAL A 39 20.96 2.50 -12.48
C VAL A 39 19.48 2.32 -12.33
N ALA A 40 18.71 2.75 -13.35
CA ALA A 40 17.31 2.40 -13.48
C ALA A 40 17.18 1.01 -14.10
N VAL A 41 16.44 0.12 -13.45
CA VAL A 41 16.28 -1.27 -13.90
C VAL A 41 14.84 -1.50 -14.32
N GLN A 42 14.67 -2.14 -15.47
CA GLN A 42 13.37 -2.55 -16.02
C GLN A 42 13.46 -4.00 -16.58
N PRO A 43 12.45 -4.82 -16.42
CA PRO A 43 11.29 -4.62 -15.55
C PRO A 43 11.70 -4.60 -14.05
N TYR A 44 10.79 -4.22 -13.16
CA TYR A 44 11.14 -4.01 -11.76
C TYR A 44 11.66 -5.30 -11.08
N GLU A 45 11.24 -6.47 -11.53
CA GLU A 45 11.69 -7.79 -11.05
C GLU A 45 13.20 -8.02 -11.29
N SER A 46 13.81 -7.23 -12.16
CA SER A 46 15.24 -7.29 -12.43
C SER A 46 16.11 -6.56 -11.40
N VAL A 47 15.51 -5.82 -10.46
CA VAL A 47 16.25 -5.08 -9.41
C VAL A 47 17.09 -6.04 -8.60
N ARG A 48 16.55 -7.18 -8.19
CA ARG A 48 17.29 -8.21 -7.46
C ARG A 48 18.53 -8.70 -8.23
N ASN A 49 18.35 -9.04 -9.50
CA ASN A 49 19.46 -9.50 -10.32
C ASN A 49 20.54 -8.41 -10.47
N ALA A 50 20.14 -7.15 -10.61
CA ALA A 50 21.08 -6.04 -10.70
C ALA A 50 21.89 -5.88 -9.40
N VAL A 51 21.24 -6.03 -8.24
CA VAL A 51 21.90 -5.97 -6.93
C VAL A 51 22.81 -7.18 -6.71
N ASP A 52 22.37 -8.38 -7.03
CA ASP A 52 23.16 -9.62 -6.87
C ASP A 52 24.44 -9.63 -7.73
N ASN A 53 24.42 -8.95 -8.86
CA ASN A 53 25.56 -8.90 -9.80
C ASN A 53 26.59 -7.81 -9.48
N VAL A 54 26.31 -6.88 -8.57
CA VAL A 54 27.22 -5.76 -8.26
C VAL A 54 27.47 -5.69 -6.75
N SER A 55 28.64 -6.10 -6.34
CA SER A 55 29.05 -6.07 -4.93
C SER A 55 28.97 -4.65 -4.35
N GLY A 56 28.36 -4.52 -3.18
CA GLY A 56 28.18 -3.22 -2.50
C GLY A 56 27.04 -2.37 -3.05
N SER A 57 26.24 -2.90 -4.00
CA SER A 57 25.06 -2.20 -4.48
C SER A 57 23.87 -2.34 -3.53
N ILE A 58 22.90 -1.46 -3.67
CA ILE A 58 21.62 -1.48 -2.95
C ILE A 58 20.49 -1.16 -3.93
N GLY A 59 19.35 -1.84 -3.78
CA GLY A 59 18.12 -1.58 -4.55
C GLY A 59 16.91 -1.55 -3.65
N TYR A 60 15.75 -1.26 -4.24
CA TYR A 60 14.46 -1.35 -3.54
C TYR A 60 13.39 -1.93 -4.47
N GLU A 61 12.57 -2.79 -3.93
CA GLU A 61 11.46 -3.44 -4.65
C GLU A 61 10.32 -3.81 -3.69
N GLY A 62 9.28 -4.45 -4.21
CA GLY A 62 8.20 -5.02 -3.40
C GLY A 62 8.65 -6.26 -2.61
N PRO A 63 7.91 -6.67 -1.58
CA PRO A 63 8.28 -7.82 -0.75
C PRO A 63 8.21 -9.15 -1.50
N ASP A 64 7.47 -9.21 -2.59
CA ASP A 64 7.31 -10.39 -3.46
C ASP A 64 8.57 -10.70 -4.29
N GLY A 65 9.38 -9.69 -4.58
CA GLY A 65 10.64 -9.84 -5.32
C GLY A 65 11.83 -10.33 -4.48
N VAL A 66 11.77 -10.28 -3.14
CA VAL A 66 12.90 -10.58 -2.25
C VAL A 66 12.63 -11.73 -1.29
N ASP A 67 13.67 -12.46 -0.92
CA ASP A 67 13.59 -13.44 0.17
C ASP A 67 13.78 -12.72 1.52
N LEU A 68 12.66 -12.44 2.19
CA LEU A 68 12.67 -11.76 3.50
C LEU A 68 13.29 -12.61 4.64
N SER A 69 13.57 -13.89 4.41
CA SER A 69 14.29 -14.75 5.37
C SER A 69 15.81 -14.63 5.23
N ASP A 70 16.31 -14.11 4.12
CA ASP A 70 17.75 -13.92 3.90
C ASP A 70 18.22 -12.57 4.47
N ASN A 71 18.54 -12.59 5.75
CA ASN A 71 19.02 -11.41 6.48
C ASN A 71 20.35 -10.85 5.96
N SER A 72 21.10 -11.60 5.15
CA SER A 72 22.35 -11.11 4.57
C SER A 72 22.12 -10.17 3.40
N LYS A 73 20.94 -10.23 2.77
CA LYS A 73 20.58 -9.46 1.58
C LYS A 73 19.59 -8.33 1.85
N ILE A 74 19.00 -8.28 3.04
CA ILE A 74 17.98 -7.30 3.38
C ILE A 74 18.56 -6.20 4.26
N ALA A 75 18.49 -4.96 3.78
CA ALA A 75 18.91 -3.80 4.56
C ALA A 75 17.98 -3.56 5.76
N ARG A 76 18.56 -3.28 6.90
CA ARG A 76 17.84 -2.84 8.09
C ARG A 76 17.52 -1.35 7.96
N VAL A 77 16.29 -0.98 8.28
CA VAL A 77 15.89 0.43 8.43
C VAL A 77 15.64 0.68 9.91
N ASN A 78 16.33 1.66 10.47
CA ASN A 78 16.34 1.93 11.92
C ASN A 78 16.67 0.69 12.77
N GLY A 79 17.60 -0.16 12.29
CA GLY A 79 18.00 -1.39 12.96
C GLY A 79 17.01 -2.57 12.79
N LEU A 80 15.87 -2.38 12.15
CA LEU A 80 14.83 -3.38 11.99
C LEU A 80 14.82 -4.01 10.60
N LEU A 81 14.57 -5.30 10.53
CA LEU A 81 14.28 -6.03 9.29
C LEU A 81 12.78 -5.95 8.97
N PRO A 82 12.38 -6.06 7.68
CA PRO A 82 10.98 -6.07 7.26
C PRO A 82 10.28 -7.41 7.54
N THR A 83 10.46 -7.96 8.74
CA THR A 83 9.74 -9.17 9.17
C THR A 83 8.24 -8.91 9.18
N LEU A 84 7.43 -9.97 9.12
CA LEU A 84 5.97 -9.83 9.22
C LEU A 84 5.57 -9.02 10.46
N ALA A 85 6.16 -9.34 11.63
CA ALA A 85 5.87 -8.65 12.88
C ALA A 85 6.18 -7.14 12.80
N ASN A 86 7.37 -6.76 12.30
CA ASN A 86 7.78 -5.37 12.19
C ASN A 86 6.92 -4.58 11.20
N ARG A 87 6.48 -5.21 10.11
CA ARG A 87 5.57 -4.58 9.15
C ARG A 87 4.16 -4.42 9.72
N VAL A 88 3.65 -5.43 10.44
CA VAL A 88 2.35 -5.34 11.14
C VAL A 88 2.36 -4.21 12.18
N ILE A 89 3.43 -4.06 12.95
CA ILE A 89 3.55 -2.95 13.92
C ILE A 89 3.48 -1.60 13.18
N ALA A 90 4.24 -1.44 12.11
CA ALA A 90 4.28 -0.19 11.36
C ALA A 90 2.92 0.19 10.74
N VAL A 91 2.20 -0.76 10.13
CA VAL A 91 0.90 -0.45 9.49
C VAL A 91 -0.24 -0.20 10.49
N ARG A 92 -0.06 -0.52 11.76
CA ARG A 92 -1.00 -0.16 12.83
C ARG A 92 -0.92 1.31 13.25
N SER A 93 0.10 2.03 12.82
CA SER A 93 0.30 3.46 13.17
C SER A 93 -0.75 4.39 12.56
N VAL A 94 -1.48 3.93 11.53
CA VAL A 94 -2.55 4.70 10.89
C VAL A 94 -3.87 3.96 11.06
N ALA A 95 -4.81 4.57 11.76
CA ALA A 95 -6.15 4.04 11.95
C ALA A 95 -7.05 4.32 10.73
N PRO A 96 -8.10 3.51 10.49
CA PRO A 96 -9.11 3.84 9.49
C PRO A 96 -9.91 5.08 9.91
N PRO A 97 -10.64 5.73 8.97
CA PRO A 97 -11.50 6.86 9.26
C PRO A 97 -12.51 6.53 10.37
N GLY A 98 -12.50 7.31 11.45
CA GLY A 98 -13.36 7.08 12.63
C GLY A 98 -14.61 7.95 12.67
N VAL A 99 -14.51 9.21 12.23
CA VAL A 99 -15.63 10.15 12.25
C VAL A 99 -16.47 10.08 10.97
N ALA A 100 -17.76 10.37 11.06
CA ALA A 100 -18.70 10.21 9.94
C ALA A 100 -18.29 11.02 8.69
N ALA A 101 -17.79 12.23 8.86
CA ALA A 101 -17.33 13.07 7.75
C ALA A 101 -16.14 12.44 6.99
N ASP A 102 -15.15 11.93 7.71
CA ASP A 102 -14.00 11.28 7.12
C ASP A 102 -14.39 9.94 6.48
N ARG A 103 -15.32 9.20 7.09
CA ARG A 103 -15.84 7.95 6.52
C ARG A 103 -16.60 8.16 5.21
N ALA A 104 -17.19 9.33 5.00
CA ALA A 104 -17.88 9.70 3.78
C ALA A 104 -16.95 10.22 2.67
N ASP A 105 -15.70 10.53 2.99
CA ASP A 105 -14.70 11.07 2.05
C ASP A 105 -13.79 9.95 1.53
N PRO A 106 -13.87 9.59 0.23
CA PRO A 106 -13.00 8.54 -0.33
C PRO A 106 -11.50 8.79 -0.15
N SER A 107 -11.07 10.05 -0.10
CA SER A 107 -9.65 10.41 0.05
C SER A 107 -9.07 10.00 1.40
N LYS A 108 -9.90 9.87 2.43
CA LYS A 108 -9.51 9.44 3.78
C LYS A 108 -9.25 7.95 3.89
N TRP A 109 -9.65 7.17 2.88
CA TRP A 109 -9.44 5.72 2.84
C TRP A 109 -8.11 5.31 2.20
N ILE A 110 -7.27 6.28 1.88
CA ILE A 110 -5.90 6.07 1.37
C ILE A 110 -4.92 6.37 2.52
N PRO A 111 -4.54 5.37 3.35
CA PRO A 111 -3.65 5.62 4.47
C PRO A 111 -2.24 6.00 3.99
N VAL A 112 -1.70 7.05 4.58
CA VAL A 112 -0.35 7.55 4.31
C VAL A 112 0.53 7.28 5.53
N PHE A 113 1.59 6.50 5.33
CA PHE A 113 2.56 6.20 6.37
C PHE A 113 3.78 7.11 6.20
N VAL A 114 3.96 8.01 7.16
CA VAL A 114 5.11 8.92 7.20
C VAL A 114 6.02 8.48 8.34
N ASN A 115 7.01 7.66 8.02
CA ASN A 115 8.03 7.20 8.96
C ASN A 115 7.46 6.73 10.31
N PRO A 116 6.70 5.64 10.38
CA PRO A 116 6.15 5.11 11.64
C PRO A 116 7.20 5.03 12.74
N ASN A 117 6.85 5.44 13.95
CA ASN A 117 7.75 5.45 15.11
C ASN A 117 8.10 4.04 15.61
N ALA A 118 7.37 3.01 15.18
CA ALA A 118 7.59 1.62 15.55
C ALA A 118 7.43 0.71 14.32
N GLY A 119 8.16 -0.39 14.32
CA GLY A 119 8.17 -1.34 13.22
C GLY A 119 9.05 -0.88 12.05
N TYR A 120 8.92 -1.54 10.90
CA TYR A 120 9.69 -1.23 9.70
C TYR A 120 9.12 -0.01 9.00
N SER A 121 9.90 1.08 8.90
CA SER A 121 9.38 2.40 8.55
C SER A 121 8.92 2.57 7.09
N ILE A 122 9.38 1.72 6.17
CA ILE A 122 9.00 1.80 4.75
C ILE A 122 7.86 0.83 4.48
N VAL A 123 6.64 1.29 4.70
CA VAL A 123 5.41 0.49 4.51
C VAL A 123 4.31 1.29 3.84
N GLY A 124 3.36 0.59 3.26
CA GLY A 124 2.14 1.14 2.67
C GLY A 124 1.18 0.05 2.26
N TYR A 125 -0.03 0.43 1.91
CA TYR A 125 -1.04 -0.48 1.38
C TYR A 125 -1.15 -0.37 -0.14
N THR A 126 -1.55 -1.46 -0.78
CA THR A 126 -2.12 -1.45 -2.12
C THR A 126 -3.60 -1.15 -2.01
N ASN A 127 -4.11 -0.25 -2.85
CA ASN A 127 -5.50 0.15 -2.83
C ASN A 127 -6.27 -0.51 -3.98
N PHE A 128 -7.45 -1.03 -3.70
CA PHE A 128 -8.43 -1.35 -4.73
C PHE A 128 -9.16 -0.07 -5.17
N VAL A 129 -9.29 0.09 -6.49
CA VAL A 129 -10.06 1.20 -7.07
C VAL A 129 -11.21 0.61 -7.87
N PHE A 130 -12.44 0.91 -7.48
CA PHE A 130 -13.65 0.43 -8.12
C PHE A 130 -14.74 1.50 -8.16
N GLY A 131 -15.73 1.33 -9.04
CA GLY A 131 -16.89 2.21 -9.08
C GLY A 131 -17.81 1.98 -7.89
N GLN A 132 -18.43 3.02 -7.38
CA GLN A 132 -19.44 2.88 -6.35
C GLN A 132 -20.78 2.39 -6.92
N CYS A 133 -21.15 2.88 -8.10
CA CYS A 133 -22.47 2.65 -8.70
C CYS A 133 -22.38 1.80 -9.98
N TYR A 134 -23.18 0.78 -10.06
CA TYR A 134 -23.32 -0.13 -11.19
C TYR A 134 -24.78 -0.22 -11.61
N LYS A 135 -25.07 -0.17 -12.91
CA LYS A 135 -26.42 -0.37 -13.46
C LYS A 135 -26.84 -1.82 -13.35
N ASP A 136 -25.91 -2.74 -13.61
CA ASP A 136 -26.12 -4.15 -13.42
C ASP A 136 -25.99 -4.52 -11.94
N ALA A 137 -27.09 -4.95 -11.35
CA ALA A 137 -27.12 -5.37 -9.94
C ALA A 137 -26.24 -6.61 -9.68
N THR A 138 -26.04 -7.47 -10.71
CA THR A 138 -25.21 -8.67 -10.61
C THR A 138 -23.75 -8.28 -10.41
N VAL A 139 -23.24 -7.32 -11.19
CA VAL A 139 -21.86 -6.82 -11.06
C VAL A 139 -21.63 -6.26 -9.66
N ALA A 140 -22.57 -5.51 -9.12
CA ALA A 140 -22.46 -4.97 -7.76
C ALA A 140 -22.48 -6.09 -6.69
N ALA A 141 -23.30 -7.12 -6.89
CA ALA A 141 -23.39 -8.26 -5.98
C ALA A 141 -22.09 -9.08 -6.01
N ASP A 142 -21.55 -9.36 -7.18
CA ASP A 142 -20.30 -10.11 -7.36
C ASP A 142 -19.11 -9.35 -6.76
N LEU A 143 -19.04 -8.03 -6.97
CA LEU A 143 -18.00 -7.20 -6.34
C LEU A 143 -18.10 -7.24 -4.81
N ARG A 144 -19.30 -7.14 -4.24
CA ARG A 144 -19.49 -7.29 -2.79
C ARG A 144 -19.08 -8.68 -2.30
N ALA A 145 -19.46 -9.73 -3.01
CA ALA A 145 -19.10 -11.10 -2.66
C ALA A 145 -17.58 -11.30 -2.66
N PHE A 146 -16.89 -10.81 -3.71
CA PHE A 146 -15.44 -10.84 -3.81
C PHE A 146 -14.78 -10.10 -2.63
N LEU A 147 -15.21 -8.87 -2.37
CA LEU A 147 -14.62 -8.04 -1.29
C LEU A 147 -14.94 -8.63 0.09
N THR A 148 -16.13 -9.20 0.28
CA THR A 148 -16.50 -9.91 1.52
C THR A 148 -15.57 -11.08 1.77
N GLN A 149 -15.30 -11.89 0.76
CA GLN A 149 -14.36 -12.99 0.87
C GLN A 149 -12.92 -12.51 1.07
N HIS A 150 -12.52 -11.46 0.35
CA HIS A 150 -11.17 -10.91 0.44
C HIS A 150 -10.86 -10.36 1.83
N TYR A 151 -11.76 -9.60 2.43
CA TYR A 151 -11.53 -8.99 3.75
C TYR A 151 -11.99 -9.87 4.92
N GLY A 152 -12.98 -10.73 4.75
CA GLY A 152 -13.50 -11.61 5.79
C GLY A 152 -12.86 -12.99 5.84
N GLY A 153 -12.31 -13.47 4.72
CA GLY A 153 -11.82 -14.84 4.57
C GLY A 153 -10.43 -15.09 5.19
N THR A 154 -10.26 -16.23 5.83
CA THR A 154 -8.94 -16.71 6.31
C THR A 154 -8.06 -17.18 5.16
N THR A 155 -8.65 -17.77 4.12
CA THR A 155 -7.94 -18.24 2.91
C THR A 155 -7.24 -17.09 2.19
N THR A 156 -7.89 -15.93 2.08
CA THR A 156 -7.28 -14.74 1.49
C THR A 156 -6.10 -14.23 2.30
N ASN A 157 -6.19 -14.25 3.64
CA ASN A 157 -5.07 -13.88 4.50
C ASN A 157 -3.84 -14.75 4.25
N ARG A 158 -4.06 -16.05 4.04
CA ARG A 158 -3.00 -16.99 3.72
C ARG A 158 -2.38 -16.68 2.36
N ALA A 159 -3.20 -16.50 1.32
CA ALA A 159 -2.72 -16.14 -0.02
C ALA A 159 -1.88 -14.84 -0.01
N VAL A 160 -2.33 -13.80 0.71
CA VAL A 160 -1.59 -12.55 0.90
C VAL A 160 -0.23 -12.80 1.58
N ALA A 161 -0.21 -13.63 2.63
CA ALA A 161 1.02 -13.96 3.36
C ALA A 161 1.97 -14.83 2.54
N ASP A 162 1.45 -15.79 1.75
CA ASP A 162 2.24 -16.65 0.86
C ASP A 162 2.99 -15.84 -0.20
N HIS A 163 2.42 -14.69 -0.61
CA HIS A 163 3.08 -13.69 -1.46
C HIS A 163 3.88 -12.65 -0.67
N ARG A 164 4.20 -12.93 0.61
CA ARG A 164 5.02 -12.07 1.48
C ARG A 164 4.44 -10.69 1.79
N PHE A 165 3.19 -10.45 1.47
CA PHE A 165 2.48 -9.25 1.90
C PHE A 165 1.93 -9.40 3.32
N VAL A 166 1.56 -8.29 3.94
CA VAL A 166 0.91 -8.27 5.25
C VAL A 166 -0.60 -8.28 5.06
N PRO A 167 -1.32 -9.28 5.58
CA PRO A 167 -2.77 -9.21 5.62
C PRO A 167 -3.25 -7.94 6.32
N LEU A 168 -4.29 -7.32 5.77
CA LEU A 168 -4.83 -6.08 6.34
C LEU A 168 -5.22 -6.29 7.81
N VAL A 169 -4.87 -5.34 8.67
CA VAL A 169 -5.17 -5.44 10.11
C VAL A 169 -6.68 -5.36 10.39
N ALA A 170 -7.13 -6.00 11.47
CA ALA A 170 -8.56 -6.20 11.75
C ALA A 170 -9.36 -4.89 11.78
N SER A 171 -8.81 -3.81 12.33
CA SER A 171 -9.48 -2.50 12.40
C SER A 171 -9.83 -1.96 11.00
N TRP A 172 -8.88 -2.05 10.06
CA TRP A 172 -9.11 -1.65 8.68
C TRP A 172 -10.11 -2.58 7.96
N LYS A 173 -10.01 -3.90 8.16
CA LYS A 173 -10.97 -4.85 7.59
C LYS A 173 -12.39 -4.55 8.02
N SER A 174 -12.60 -4.37 9.33
CA SER A 174 -13.93 -4.06 9.88
C SER A 174 -14.47 -2.73 9.35
N ALA A 175 -13.63 -1.72 9.26
CA ALA A 175 -14.02 -0.41 8.74
C ALA A 175 -14.41 -0.49 7.25
N ILE A 176 -13.61 -1.17 6.41
CA ILE A 176 -13.90 -1.36 4.99
C ILE A 176 -15.19 -2.17 4.79
N MET A 177 -15.35 -3.28 5.53
CA MET A 177 -16.57 -4.07 5.47
C MET A 177 -17.81 -3.23 5.77
N SER A 178 -17.76 -2.44 6.84
CA SER A 178 -18.87 -1.57 7.23
C SER A 178 -19.15 -0.47 6.21
N ALA A 179 -18.12 0.24 5.74
CA ALA A 179 -18.32 1.43 4.91
C ALA A 179 -18.68 1.13 3.45
N PHE A 180 -18.13 0.05 2.88
CA PHE A 180 -18.26 -0.21 1.43
C PHE A 180 -19.12 -1.42 1.10
N ILE A 181 -19.23 -2.42 1.98
CA ILE A 181 -19.72 -3.74 1.63
C ILE A 181 -21.05 -4.08 2.31
N THR A 182 -21.07 -4.10 3.65
CA THR A 182 -22.24 -4.54 4.43
C THR A 182 -23.18 -3.41 4.81
N GLY A 183 -22.66 -2.21 4.97
CA GLY A 183 -23.43 -1.02 5.32
C GLY A 183 -24.07 -0.38 4.09
N THR A 184 -25.23 -0.91 3.64
CA THR A 184 -25.91 -0.40 2.41
C THR A 184 -26.38 1.05 2.51
N SER A 185 -26.43 1.64 3.71
CA SER A 185 -26.81 3.04 3.97
C SER A 185 -25.62 3.99 4.11
N GLU A 186 -24.39 3.48 4.14
CA GLU A 186 -23.19 4.33 4.23
C GLU A 186 -22.94 5.04 2.89
N ASN A 187 -22.42 6.27 2.95
CA ASN A 187 -22.21 7.09 1.73
C ASN A 187 -21.37 6.41 0.64
N LEU A 188 -20.38 5.60 1.04
CA LEU A 188 -19.46 4.93 0.11
C LEU A 188 -19.88 3.49 -0.20
N ALA A 189 -21.01 3.01 0.34
CA ALA A 189 -21.47 1.64 0.08
C ALA A 189 -21.72 1.38 -1.41
N ILE A 190 -21.27 0.24 -1.89
CA ILE A 190 -21.47 -0.19 -3.27
C ILE A 190 -22.97 -0.25 -3.55
N ASN A 191 -23.40 0.40 -4.64
CA ASN A 191 -24.80 0.54 -5.04
C ASN A 191 -25.73 1.07 -3.93
N ASN A 192 -25.24 2.05 -3.15
CA ASN A 192 -26.12 2.77 -2.22
C ASN A 192 -27.23 3.47 -3.02
N PRO A 193 -28.51 3.14 -2.81
CA PRO A 193 -29.61 3.67 -3.62
C PRO A 193 -29.76 5.19 -3.47
N SER A 194 -29.42 5.75 -2.30
CA SER A 194 -29.48 7.21 -2.05
C SER A 194 -28.43 7.99 -2.85
N VAL A 195 -27.31 7.37 -3.17
CA VAL A 195 -26.20 7.99 -3.94
C VAL A 195 -26.32 7.63 -5.41
N CYS A 196 -26.54 6.37 -5.72
CA CYS A 196 -26.50 5.87 -7.10
C CYS A 196 -27.77 6.24 -7.90
N ASN A 197 -28.96 6.14 -7.32
CA ASN A 197 -30.22 6.59 -7.93
C ASN A 197 -30.31 6.34 -9.45
N GLY A 198 -30.11 5.10 -9.88
CA GLY A 198 -30.12 4.71 -11.31
C GLY A 198 -28.87 5.12 -12.12
N LYS A 199 -27.91 5.79 -11.51
CA LYS A 199 -26.60 6.10 -12.12
C LYS A 199 -25.69 4.90 -11.99
N GLY A 200 -24.66 4.84 -12.82
CA GLY A 200 -23.62 3.84 -12.67
C GLY A 200 -23.02 3.38 -14.00
N ARG A 201 -21.96 2.59 -13.86
CA ARG A 201 -21.33 1.92 -15.00
C ARG A 201 -22.26 0.84 -15.55
N PRO A 202 -22.17 0.56 -16.86
CA PRO A 202 -22.86 -0.59 -17.45
C PRO A 202 -22.50 -1.88 -16.73
#